data_2be4aee7c3de4a3f9a4abdd790df4950
#
_entry.id   2be4aee7c3de4a3f9a4abdd790df4950
#
_cell.length_a   1.000
_cell.length_b   1.000
_cell.length_c   1.000
_cell.angle_alpha   90.00
_cell.angle_beta   90.00
_cell.angle_gamma   90.00
#
_symmetry.space_group_name_H-M   'P 1'
#
loop_
_entity.id
_entity.type
_entity.pdbx_description
1 polymer ?
#
loop_
_entity_poly.entity_id
_entity_poly.type
_entity_poly.pdbx_seq_one_letter_code
_entity_poly.pdbx_strand_id
1 'polypeptide(L)'
;GQNIGEFIAAPFIHAVGGSWVCPKADIAAGNFEKITKLCKEARAAALGFEVAHVGVNCEDADAASAVCEKLNEAFDLPVKDGNSSMFASSGIEVMKTMFKGKNGHIAIRTNSVELAVAGLAKKGFAYDESSAKYKNGRMTAAYLKDEFGGFAVHLLQK
;
A
#
# COMPACT_ATOMS: atom_id res chain seq x y z
N GLY A 1 18.14 2.45 12.60
CA GLY A 1 16.81 2.61 11.99
C GLY A 1 16.67 2.05 10.58
N GLN A 2 17.78 1.64 9.91
CA GLN A 2 17.73 1.23 8.49
C GLN A 2 16.86 -0.01 8.21
N ASN A 3 16.76 -0.93 9.16
CA ASN A 3 16.04 -2.20 9.01
C ASN A 3 14.67 -2.23 9.76
N ILE A 4 14.15 -1.08 10.19
CA ILE A 4 12.90 -1.02 10.94
C ILE A 4 11.71 -1.67 10.20
N GLY A 5 11.68 -1.57 8.86
CA GLY A 5 10.64 -2.17 8.03
C GLY A 5 10.61 -3.69 8.12
N GLU A 6 11.76 -4.34 8.17
CA GLU A 6 11.89 -5.79 8.31
C GLU A 6 11.34 -6.28 9.66
N PHE A 7 11.64 -5.53 10.75
CA PHE A 7 11.08 -5.85 12.07
C PHE A 7 9.56 -5.68 12.10
N ILE A 8 9.03 -4.58 11.54
CA ILE A 8 7.58 -4.33 11.49
C ILE A 8 6.84 -5.36 10.62
N ALA A 9 7.47 -5.85 9.55
CA ALA A 9 6.90 -6.90 8.71
C ALA A 9 6.85 -8.27 9.41
N ALA A 10 7.69 -8.52 10.41
CA ALA A 10 7.73 -9.80 11.12
C ALA A 10 6.46 -10.02 11.97
N PRO A 11 5.77 -11.18 11.85
CA PRO A 11 4.46 -11.39 12.44
C PRO A 11 4.43 -11.43 13.98
N PHE A 12 5.56 -11.61 14.61
CA PHE A 12 5.71 -11.68 16.06
C PHE A 12 6.21 -10.38 16.69
N ILE A 13 6.47 -9.32 15.88
CA ILE A 13 6.90 -8.01 16.36
C ILE A 13 5.70 -7.07 16.41
N HIS A 14 5.34 -6.62 17.60
CA HIS A 14 4.21 -5.70 17.82
C HIS A 14 4.63 -4.23 17.86
N ALA A 15 5.87 -3.95 18.27
CA ALA A 15 6.38 -2.59 18.36
C ALA A 15 7.89 -2.56 18.19
N VAL A 16 8.41 -1.46 17.69
CA VAL A 16 9.83 -1.19 17.56
C VAL A 16 10.12 0.16 18.22
N GLY A 17 11.11 0.19 19.10
CA GLY A 17 11.60 1.41 19.74
C GLY A 17 13.10 1.60 19.51
N GLY A 18 13.57 2.83 19.67
CA GLY A 18 14.98 3.12 19.58
C GLY A 18 15.33 4.55 19.98
N SER A 19 16.47 4.72 20.63
CA SER A 19 16.96 6.04 21.10
C SER A 19 17.33 6.99 19.95
N TRP A 20 17.51 6.49 18.74
CA TRP A 20 17.87 7.27 17.55
C TRP A 20 16.78 8.24 17.10
N VAL A 21 15.52 8.00 17.46
CA VAL A 21 14.41 8.95 17.18
C VAL A 21 14.37 10.15 18.14
N CYS A 22 15.05 10.02 19.29
CA CYS A 22 15.07 11.06 20.34
C CYS A 22 16.45 11.11 21.02
N PRO A 23 17.50 11.60 20.33
CA PRO A 23 18.85 11.64 20.88
C PRO A 23 18.93 12.55 22.11
N LYS A 24 19.61 12.09 23.16
CA LYS A 24 19.77 12.85 24.43
C LYS A 24 20.34 14.24 24.20
N ALA A 25 21.31 14.40 23.29
CA ALA A 25 21.91 15.67 22.96
C ALA A 25 20.89 16.66 22.36
N ASP A 26 19.98 16.18 21.51
CA ASP A 26 18.94 17.02 20.91
C ASP A 26 17.86 17.42 21.94
N ILE A 27 17.55 16.54 22.91
CA ILE A 27 16.67 16.88 24.04
C ILE A 27 17.31 17.98 24.87
N ALA A 28 18.58 17.82 25.27
CA ALA A 28 19.30 18.78 26.10
C ALA A 28 19.47 20.15 25.40
N ALA A 29 19.60 20.16 24.08
CA ALA A 29 19.70 21.38 23.27
C ALA A 29 18.34 22.01 22.90
N GLY A 30 17.21 21.37 23.25
CA GLY A 30 15.87 21.83 22.87
C GLY A 30 15.55 21.69 21.38
N ASN A 31 16.24 20.81 20.64
CA ASN A 31 16.08 20.60 19.19
C ASN A 31 14.84 19.78 18.85
N PHE A 32 13.66 20.19 19.32
CA PHE A 32 12.41 19.42 19.18
C PHE A 32 11.92 19.29 17.73
N GLU A 33 12.23 20.25 16.86
CA GLU A 33 11.92 20.15 15.43
C GLU A 33 12.68 18.98 14.76
N LYS A 34 13.98 18.83 15.11
CA LYS A 34 14.80 17.72 14.63
C LYS A 34 14.26 16.38 15.15
N ILE A 35 13.88 16.29 16.42
CA ILE A 35 13.27 15.10 17.01
C ILE A 35 11.96 14.75 16.28
N THR A 36 11.12 15.74 16.02
CA THR A 36 9.87 15.56 15.26
C THR A 36 10.14 15.01 13.85
N LYS A 37 11.15 15.52 13.16
CA LYS A 37 11.58 15.03 11.85
C LYS A 37 12.03 13.56 11.92
N LEU A 38 12.91 13.24 12.88
CA LEU A 38 13.38 11.86 13.08
C LEU A 38 12.23 10.88 13.35
N CYS A 39 11.25 11.28 14.16
CA CYS A 39 10.05 10.46 14.42
C CYS A 39 9.20 10.25 13.15
N LYS A 40 9.03 11.28 12.32
CA LYS A 40 8.31 11.18 11.04
C LYS A 40 9.03 10.24 10.07
N GLU A 41 10.35 10.36 9.96
CA GLU A 41 11.20 9.49 9.13
C GLU A 41 11.14 8.03 9.60
N ALA A 42 11.23 7.80 10.90
CA ALA A 42 11.10 6.48 11.50
C ALA A 42 9.76 5.83 11.18
N ARG A 43 8.67 6.61 11.31
CA ARG A 43 7.33 6.13 10.98
C ARG A 43 7.17 5.83 9.49
N ALA A 44 7.70 6.68 8.62
CA ALA A 44 7.67 6.45 7.18
C ALA A 44 8.42 5.16 6.82
N ALA A 45 9.61 4.94 7.39
CA ALA A 45 10.38 3.72 7.20
C ALA A 45 9.67 2.48 7.77
N ALA A 46 9.02 2.59 8.94
CA ALA A 46 8.25 1.50 9.54
C ALA A 46 7.06 1.09 8.67
N LEU A 47 6.30 2.03 8.12
CA LEU A 47 5.18 1.74 7.25
C LEU A 47 5.63 1.32 5.84
N GLY A 48 6.69 1.92 5.32
CA GLY A 48 7.32 1.57 4.05
C GLY A 48 6.36 1.59 2.87
N PHE A 49 5.53 2.63 2.76
CA PHE A 49 4.56 2.76 1.67
C PHE A 49 5.24 2.84 0.30
N GLU A 50 4.75 2.04 -0.64
CA GLU A 50 5.17 2.05 -2.03
C GLU A 50 3.98 1.67 -2.94
N VAL A 51 3.95 2.21 -4.15
CA VAL A 51 2.96 1.81 -5.16
C VAL A 51 3.26 0.38 -5.59
N ALA A 52 2.26 -0.51 -5.46
CA ALA A 52 2.37 -1.90 -5.90
C ALA A 52 1.97 -2.05 -7.37
N HIS A 53 0.79 -1.55 -7.70
CA HIS A 53 0.25 -1.55 -9.06
C HIS A 53 -0.87 -0.51 -9.17
N VAL A 54 -1.22 -0.20 -10.41
CA VAL A 54 -2.44 0.53 -10.76
C VAL A 54 -3.39 -0.47 -11.43
N GLY A 55 -4.62 -0.52 -10.92
CA GLY A 55 -5.70 -1.31 -11.50
C GLY A 55 -6.55 -0.47 -12.44
N VAL A 56 -6.78 -0.97 -13.64
CA VAL A 56 -7.64 -0.35 -14.66
C VAL A 56 -8.92 -1.17 -14.78
N ASN A 57 -10.08 -0.53 -14.64
CA ASN A 57 -11.35 -1.21 -14.82
C ASN A 57 -11.68 -1.36 -16.33
N CYS A 58 -12.11 -2.56 -16.73
CA CYS A 58 -12.69 -2.82 -18.03
C CYS A 58 -14.12 -3.36 -17.86
N GLU A 59 -14.92 -3.29 -18.94
CA GLU A 59 -16.30 -3.75 -18.91
C GLU A 59 -16.38 -5.28 -18.84
N ASP A 60 -15.47 -5.98 -19.54
CA ASP A 60 -15.41 -7.43 -19.63
C ASP A 60 -13.98 -7.96 -19.88
N ALA A 61 -13.86 -9.27 -20.02
CA ALA A 61 -12.60 -9.96 -20.23
C ALA A 61 -11.98 -9.64 -21.59
N ASP A 62 -12.78 -9.43 -22.64
CA ASP A 62 -12.31 -9.14 -23.98
C ASP A 62 -11.69 -7.74 -24.03
N ALA A 63 -12.34 -6.77 -23.40
CA ALA A 63 -11.81 -5.42 -23.24
C ALA A 63 -10.50 -5.42 -22.43
N ALA A 64 -10.43 -6.23 -21.37
CA ALA A 64 -9.21 -6.39 -20.57
C ALA A 64 -8.07 -7.00 -21.38
N SER A 65 -8.35 -8.03 -22.19
CA SER A 65 -7.37 -8.65 -23.10
C SER A 65 -6.81 -7.64 -24.08
N ALA A 66 -7.70 -6.87 -24.73
CA ALA A 66 -7.30 -5.86 -25.70
C ALA A 66 -6.39 -4.78 -25.11
N VAL A 67 -6.64 -4.38 -23.84
CA VAL A 67 -5.76 -3.44 -23.10
C VAL A 67 -4.39 -4.09 -22.84
N CYS A 68 -4.36 -5.34 -22.37
CA CYS A 68 -3.11 -6.03 -22.09
C CYS A 68 -2.29 -6.29 -23.35
N GLU A 69 -2.94 -6.66 -24.47
CA GLU A 69 -2.31 -6.85 -25.77
C GLU A 69 -1.63 -5.58 -26.27
N LYS A 70 -2.32 -4.43 -26.20
CA LYS A 70 -1.74 -3.13 -26.55
C LYS A 70 -0.55 -2.75 -25.68
N LEU A 71 -0.61 -3.03 -24.36
CA LEU A 71 0.51 -2.78 -23.45
C LEU A 71 1.69 -3.70 -23.76
N ASN A 72 1.44 -4.95 -24.13
CA ASN A 72 2.48 -5.87 -24.56
C ASN A 72 3.10 -5.44 -25.89
N GLU A 73 2.28 -5.10 -26.90
CA GLU A 73 2.75 -4.67 -28.22
C GLU A 73 3.58 -3.37 -28.15
N ALA A 74 3.16 -2.41 -27.33
CA ALA A 74 3.81 -1.11 -27.26
C ALA A 74 5.08 -1.09 -26.39
N PHE A 75 5.15 -1.93 -25.34
CA PHE A 75 6.15 -1.83 -24.28
C PHE A 75 6.79 -3.17 -23.89
N ASP A 76 6.51 -4.25 -24.60
CA ASP A 76 6.98 -5.60 -24.30
C ASP A 76 6.65 -6.08 -22.87
N LEU A 77 5.54 -5.58 -22.29
CA LEU A 77 5.11 -5.97 -20.94
C LEU A 77 4.53 -7.37 -20.96
N PRO A 78 5.10 -8.34 -20.21
CA PRO A 78 4.59 -9.70 -20.19
C PRO A 78 3.20 -9.74 -19.57
N VAL A 79 2.27 -10.40 -20.25
CA VAL A 79 0.87 -10.56 -19.81
C VAL A 79 0.72 -11.85 -19.03
N LYS A 80 0.08 -11.76 -17.87
CA LYS A 80 -0.32 -12.91 -17.05
C LYS A 80 -1.83 -12.86 -16.84
N ASP A 81 -2.51 -13.89 -17.30
CA ASP A 81 -3.95 -14.06 -17.09
C ASP A 81 -4.26 -14.62 -15.70
N GLY A 82 -5.32 -14.10 -15.07
CA GLY A 82 -5.88 -14.55 -13.81
C GLY A 82 -7.41 -14.63 -13.87
N ASN A 83 -8.05 -15.02 -12.78
CA ASN A 83 -9.50 -15.24 -12.76
C ASN A 83 -10.31 -13.94 -12.95
N SER A 84 -10.06 -12.92 -12.15
CA SER A 84 -10.80 -11.65 -12.11
C SER A 84 -10.09 -10.50 -12.79
N SER A 85 -8.82 -10.66 -13.12
CA SER A 85 -7.97 -9.64 -13.72
C SER A 85 -6.83 -10.25 -14.52
N MET A 86 -6.20 -9.43 -15.34
CA MET A 86 -4.96 -9.72 -16.04
C MET A 86 -3.89 -8.76 -15.56
N PHE A 87 -2.63 -9.15 -15.62
CA PHE A 87 -1.51 -8.27 -15.30
C PHE A 87 -0.64 -8.05 -16.55
N ALA A 88 -0.41 -6.78 -16.90
CA ALA A 88 0.67 -6.40 -17.80
C ALA A 88 1.89 -6.02 -16.93
N SER A 89 2.86 -6.93 -16.84
CA SER A 89 3.91 -6.95 -15.82
C SER A 89 3.34 -6.99 -14.39
N SER A 90 4.12 -6.56 -13.39
CA SER A 90 3.64 -6.49 -11.99
C SER A 90 2.99 -5.15 -11.62
N GLY A 91 3.06 -4.16 -12.52
CA GLY A 91 2.67 -2.78 -12.21
C GLY A 91 1.30 -2.37 -12.69
N ILE A 92 0.69 -3.11 -13.63
CA ILE A 92 -0.61 -2.78 -14.19
C ILE A 92 -1.52 -4.01 -14.07
N GLU A 93 -2.58 -3.88 -13.27
CA GLU A 93 -3.66 -4.85 -13.16
C GLU A 93 -4.85 -4.40 -14.02
N VAL A 94 -5.32 -5.22 -14.92
CA VAL A 94 -6.46 -4.93 -15.79
C VAL A 94 -7.62 -5.80 -15.36
N MET A 95 -8.65 -5.19 -14.81
CA MET A 95 -9.82 -5.89 -14.27
C MET A 95 -10.71 -6.37 -15.42
N LYS A 96 -11.20 -7.61 -15.34
CA LYS A 96 -12.12 -8.21 -16.33
C LYS A 96 -13.58 -7.79 -16.14
N THR A 97 -13.85 -6.97 -15.15
CA THR A 97 -15.17 -6.38 -14.85
C THR A 97 -14.96 -5.04 -14.14
N MET A 98 -15.97 -4.20 -14.18
CA MET A 98 -15.99 -2.99 -13.33
C MET A 98 -15.89 -3.37 -11.85
N PHE A 99 -14.97 -2.73 -11.13
CA PHE A 99 -14.76 -2.95 -9.72
C PHE A 99 -14.71 -1.60 -8.96
N LYS A 100 -14.17 -1.58 -7.74
CA LYS A 100 -14.08 -0.35 -6.91
C LYS A 100 -13.31 0.75 -7.63
N GLY A 101 -13.77 2.01 -7.43
CA GLY A 101 -13.24 3.21 -8.07
C GLY A 101 -13.77 3.39 -9.49
N LYS A 102 -14.16 4.61 -9.82
CA LYS A 102 -14.64 4.94 -11.18
C LYS A 102 -13.60 4.61 -12.26
N ASN A 103 -12.34 4.91 -11.98
CA ASN A 103 -11.22 4.74 -12.92
C ASN A 103 -10.44 3.45 -12.67
N GLY A 104 -10.73 2.73 -11.58
CA GLY A 104 -9.97 1.56 -11.12
C GLY A 104 -9.42 1.77 -9.72
N HIS A 105 -8.25 1.20 -9.42
CA HIS A 105 -7.67 1.27 -8.09
C HIS A 105 -6.16 1.52 -8.10
N ILE A 106 -5.64 1.99 -6.98
CA ILE A 106 -4.21 2.10 -6.69
C ILE A 106 -3.89 1.22 -5.50
N ALA A 107 -3.01 0.26 -5.69
CA ALA A 107 -2.51 -0.61 -4.64
C ALA A 107 -1.26 -0.03 -4.00
N ILE A 108 -1.28 0.12 -2.69
CA ILE A 108 -0.14 0.60 -1.89
C ILE A 108 0.34 -0.53 -0.99
N ARG A 109 1.57 -0.99 -1.19
CA ARG A 109 2.21 -1.95 -0.27
C ARG A 109 2.66 -1.25 1.00
N THR A 110 2.62 -2.00 2.11
CA THR A 110 3.11 -1.56 3.41
C THR A 110 3.70 -2.73 4.19
N ASN A 111 4.60 -2.43 5.12
CA ASN A 111 5.20 -3.44 6.00
C ASN A 111 4.21 -4.00 7.04
N SER A 112 3.12 -3.29 7.34
CA SER A 112 2.01 -3.78 8.18
C SER A 112 0.73 -3.04 7.83
N VAL A 113 -0.26 -3.78 7.32
CA VAL A 113 -1.57 -3.22 6.97
C VAL A 113 -2.29 -2.73 8.23
N GLU A 114 -2.23 -3.46 9.37
CA GLU A 114 -2.83 -3.06 10.64
C GLU A 114 -2.30 -1.72 11.13
N LEU A 115 -0.97 -1.54 11.12
CA LEU A 115 -0.34 -0.28 11.54
C LEU A 115 -0.65 0.86 10.55
N ALA A 116 -0.75 0.53 9.26
CA ALA A 116 -1.09 1.49 8.23
C ALA A 116 -2.53 2.01 8.40
N VAL A 117 -3.54 1.13 8.56
CA VAL A 117 -4.93 1.55 8.77
C VAL A 117 -5.09 2.35 10.06
N ALA A 118 -4.45 1.92 11.17
CA ALA A 118 -4.46 2.66 12.44
C ALA A 118 -3.80 4.04 12.30
N GLY A 119 -2.73 4.11 11.50
CA GLY A 119 -2.03 5.34 11.23
C GLY A 119 -2.78 6.32 10.33
N LEU A 120 -3.48 5.80 9.33
CA LEU A 120 -4.31 6.56 8.40
C LEU A 120 -5.58 7.07 9.09
N ALA A 121 -6.20 6.26 9.96
CA ALA A 121 -7.35 6.67 10.76
C ALA A 121 -7.07 7.92 11.60
N LYS A 122 -5.86 8.05 12.19
CA LYS A 122 -5.43 9.26 12.91
C LYS A 122 -5.31 10.51 12.03
N LYS A 123 -5.27 10.33 10.71
CA LYS A 123 -5.24 11.40 9.72
C LYS A 123 -6.61 11.64 9.07
N GLY A 124 -7.65 10.94 9.52
CA GLY A 124 -9.02 11.04 9.01
C GLY A 124 -9.36 10.06 7.87
N PHE A 125 -8.43 9.20 7.44
CA PHE A 125 -8.68 8.21 6.39
C PHE A 125 -9.12 6.88 7.01
N ALA A 126 -10.41 6.56 6.91
CA ALA A 126 -10.95 5.30 7.35
C ALA A 126 -10.81 4.21 6.28
N TYR A 127 -10.71 2.94 6.70
CA TYR A 127 -10.79 1.81 5.78
C TYR A 127 -12.19 1.18 5.81
N ASP A 128 -12.53 0.47 4.74
CA ASP A 128 -13.75 -0.33 4.62
C ASP A 128 -13.51 -1.70 5.26
N GLU A 129 -14.07 -1.91 6.43
CA GLU A 129 -13.91 -3.15 7.20
C GLU A 129 -14.38 -4.39 6.43
N SER A 130 -15.41 -4.24 5.58
CA SER A 130 -15.93 -5.35 4.76
C SER A 130 -14.94 -5.80 3.68
N SER A 131 -13.97 -4.95 3.31
CA SER A 131 -12.94 -5.24 2.33
C SER A 131 -11.69 -5.90 2.92
N ALA A 132 -11.59 -5.96 4.25
CA ALA A 132 -10.41 -6.47 4.93
C ALA A 132 -10.20 -7.97 4.66
N LYS A 133 -9.00 -8.33 4.26
CA LYS A 133 -8.57 -9.71 4.06
C LYS A 133 -7.53 -10.08 5.11
N TYR A 134 -7.66 -11.30 5.62
CA TYR A 134 -6.78 -11.84 6.66
C TYR A 134 -6.13 -13.14 6.23
N LYS A 135 -4.88 -13.34 6.64
CA LYS A 135 -4.16 -14.60 6.52
C LYS A 135 -3.40 -14.86 7.81
N ASN A 136 -3.58 -16.02 8.41
CA ASN A 136 -2.94 -16.39 9.67
C ASN A 136 -3.15 -15.34 10.80
N GLY A 137 -4.36 -14.78 10.90
CA GLY A 137 -4.73 -13.78 11.90
C GLY A 137 -4.22 -12.35 11.63
N ARG A 138 -3.48 -12.10 10.53
CA ARG A 138 -3.00 -10.77 10.14
C ARG A 138 -3.78 -10.23 8.95
N MET A 139 -4.03 -8.92 8.98
CA MET A 139 -4.63 -8.23 7.85
C MET A 139 -3.63 -8.14 6.69
N THR A 140 -4.03 -8.65 5.53
CA THR A 140 -3.16 -8.69 4.33
C THR A 140 -3.58 -7.69 3.27
N ALA A 141 -4.83 -7.22 3.32
CA ALA A 141 -5.32 -6.16 2.44
C ALA A 141 -6.51 -5.44 3.07
N ALA A 142 -6.71 -4.18 2.73
CA ALA A 142 -7.91 -3.41 3.06
C ALA A 142 -8.04 -2.22 2.10
N TYR A 143 -9.26 -1.92 1.64
CA TYR A 143 -9.56 -0.70 0.90
C TYR A 143 -9.81 0.47 1.85
N LEU A 144 -9.37 1.67 1.47
CA LEU A 144 -9.81 2.91 2.10
C LEU A 144 -11.25 3.21 1.66
N LYS A 145 -11.99 3.96 2.50
CA LYS A 145 -13.35 4.42 2.15
C LYS A 145 -13.30 5.54 1.11
N ASP A 146 -12.25 6.36 1.17
CA ASP A 146 -12.08 7.50 0.27
C ASP A 146 -11.48 7.06 -1.06
N GLU A 147 -11.95 7.70 -2.14
CA GLU A 147 -11.35 7.63 -3.47
C GLU A 147 -10.43 8.82 -3.72
N PHE A 148 -9.39 8.60 -4.50
CA PHE A 148 -8.42 9.62 -4.88
C PHE A 148 -8.45 9.81 -6.40
N GLY A 149 -9.04 10.92 -6.85
CA GLY A 149 -9.16 11.18 -8.29
C GLY A 149 -10.00 10.14 -9.05
N GLY A 150 -10.99 9.53 -8.39
CA GLY A 150 -11.83 8.47 -8.96
C GLY A 150 -11.16 7.07 -8.92
N PHE A 151 -10.00 6.93 -8.24
CA PHE A 151 -9.39 5.63 -7.96
C PHE A 151 -9.70 5.21 -6.53
N ALA A 152 -10.16 3.99 -6.36
CA ALA A 152 -10.16 3.34 -5.04
C ALA A 152 -8.71 3.07 -4.62
N VAL A 153 -8.40 3.19 -3.34
CA VAL A 153 -7.06 2.90 -2.83
C VAL A 153 -7.12 1.73 -1.86
N HIS A 154 -6.25 0.75 -2.04
CA HIS A 154 -6.14 -0.34 -1.09
C HIS A 154 -4.69 -0.57 -0.64
N LEU A 155 -4.58 -1.05 0.60
CA LEU A 155 -3.33 -1.44 1.20
C LEU A 155 -3.08 -2.92 0.96
N LEU A 156 -1.83 -3.28 0.75
CA LEU A 156 -1.35 -4.66 0.61
C LEU A 156 -0.17 -4.90 1.56
N GLN A 157 -0.17 -6.05 2.22
CA GLN A 157 0.99 -6.52 2.99
C GLN A 157 2.15 -6.86 2.04
N LYS A 158 3.37 -6.41 2.39
CA LYS A 158 4.62 -6.85 1.76
C LYS A 158 4.93 -8.30 2.06
#